data_1d738a585ae1c4521fb79d8fc5c59be8
#
_entry.id   1d738a585ae1c4521fb79d8fc5c59be8
#
_cell.length_a   1.000
_cell.length_b   1.000
_cell.length_c   1.000
_cell.angle_alpha   90.00
_cell.angle_beta   90.00
_cell.angle_gamma   90.00
#
_symmetry.space_group_name_H-M   'P 1'
#
loop_
_entity.id
_entity.type
_entity.pdbx_description
1 polymer ?
#
loop_
_entity_poly.entity_id
_entity_poly.type
_entity_poly.pdbx_seq_one_letter_code
_entity_poly.pdbx_strand_id
1 'polypeptide(L)'
;MKTSTSLSPSNDVADVLTGIGGFFFAAGGGQCAFFEYLSEMETPADYLKTVSTTAPTLIALYYGTASYVYSKYGTGAPGFLLDILPFDGHRYAGNALFVFHLIVSFVILNAALLRGFVTRDVTDKSWSARAELSLIHI
;
A
#
# COMPACT_ATOMS: atom_id res chain seq x y z
N MET A 1 18.37 11.02 -30.71
CA MET A 1 17.06 10.65 -31.24
C MET A 1 16.01 11.37 -30.41
N LYS A 2 15.40 12.46 -30.92
CA LYS A 2 14.34 13.18 -30.18
C LYS A 2 13.06 12.37 -30.34
N THR A 3 12.72 11.54 -29.37
CA THR A 3 11.39 11.00 -29.22
C THR A 3 10.46 12.16 -28.88
N SER A 4 9.60 12.54 -29.79
CA SER A 4 8.50 13.47 -29.56
C SER A 4 7.58 12.79 -28.52
N THR A 5 7.72 13.20 -27.27
CA THR A 5 6.89 12.75 -26.17
C THR A 5 5.49 13.29 -26.40
N SER A 6 4.56 12.46 -26.86
CA SER A 6 3.16 12.87 -26.97
C SER A 6 2.57 12.90 -25.56
N LEU A 7 2.29 14.09 -25.07
CA LEU A 7 1.59 14.33 -23.80
C LEU A 7 0.06 14.22 -23.97
N SER A 8 -0.39 13.51 -25.01
CA SER A 8 -1.82 13.35 -25.25
C SER A 8 -2.43 12.43 -24.19
N PRO A 9 -3.41 12.90 -23.40
CA PRO A 9 -4.11 12.04 -22.46
C PRO A 9 -4.81 10.91 -23.24
N SER A 10 -4.82 9.71 -22.68
CA SER A 10 -5.65 8.63 -23.20
C SER A 10 -7.12 9.05 -23.14
N ASN A 11 -7.81 8.95 -24.24
CA ASN A 11 -9.27 9.16 -24.32
C ASN A 11 -10.03 7.86 -24.02
N ASP A 12 -9.32 6.77 -23.72
CA ASP A 12 -9.96 5.52 -23.33
C ASP A 12 -10.35 5.57 -21.85
N VAL A 13 -11.64 5.42 -21.59
CA VAL A 13 -12.23 5.42 -20.26
C VAL A 13 -11.62 4.29 -19.41
N ALA A 14 -11.27 3.16 -20.02
CA ALA A 14 -10.64 2.04 -19.33
C ALA A 14 -9.25 2.42 -18.79
N ASP A 15 -8.44 3.14 -19.55
CA ASP A 15 -7.13 3.61 -19.12
C ASP A 15 -7.24 4.61 -17.96
N VAL A 16 -8.20 5.52 -18.04
CA VAL A 16 -8.46 6.50 -16.98
C VAL A 16 -8.90 5.80 -15.70
N LEU A 17 -9.84 4.86 -15.79
CA LEU A 17 -10.31 4.09 -14.62
C LEU A 17 -9.20 3.23 -14.03
N THR A 18 -8.35 2.63 -14.86
CA THR A 18 -7.18 1.86 -14.40
C THR A 18 -6.18 2.75 -13.67
N GLY A 19 -5.92 3.95 -14.19
CA GLY A 19 -5.06 4.93 -13.54
C GLY A 19 -5.61 5.40 -12.19
N ILE A 20 -6.91 5.70 -12.11
CA ILE A 20 -7.59 6.06 -10.86
C ILE A 20 -7.53 4.89 -9.86
N GLY A 21 -7.83 3.67 -10.30
CA GLY A 21 -7.75 2.47 -9.46
C GLY A 21 -6.34 2.23 -8.92
N GLY A 22 -5.32 2.37 -9.77
CA GLY A 22 -3.92 2.27 -9.37
C GLY A 22 -3.50 3.32 -8.34
N PHE A 23 -3.98 4.56 -8.49
CA PHE A 23 -3.74 5.62 -7.52
C PHE A 23 -4.38 5.29 -6.14
N PHE A 24 -5.64 4.88 -6.13
CA PHE A 24 -6.31 4.49 -4.89
C PHE A 24 -5.64 3.28 -4.24
N PHE A 25 -5.19 2.31 -5.01
CA PHE A 25 -4.44 1.16 -4.50
C PHE A 25 -3.12 1.59 -3.86
N ALA A 26 -2.35 2.45 -4.52
CA ALA A 26 -1.07 2.94 -4.01
C ALA A 26 -1.23 3.83 -2.76
N ALA A 27 -2.23 4.72 -2.76
CA ALA A 27 -2.50 5.62 -1.64
C ALA A 27 -3.18 4.90 -0.46
N GLY A 28 -3.99 3.87 -0.74
CA GLY A 28 -4.81 3.16 0.24
C GLY A 28 -4.19 1.88 0.80
N GLY A 29 -3.02 1.46 0.34
CA GLY A 29 -2.41 0.16 0.73
C GLY A 29 -2.17 -0.03 2.23
N GLY A 30 -2.04 1.04 3.00
CA GLY A 30 -1.90 1.00 4.46
C GLY A 30 -3.22 0.87 5.24
N GLN A 31 -4.37 1.06 4.59
CA GLN A 31 -5.66 1.11 5.29
C GLN A 31 -6.07 -0.26 5.86
N CYS A 32 -5.65 -1.35 5.25
CA CYS A 32 -5.93 -2.70 5.74
C CYS A 32 -5.29 -2.98 7.11
N ALA A 33 -4.18 -2.32 7.42
CA ALA A 33 -3.46 -2.47 8.68
C ALA A 33 -3.75 -1.33 9.68
N PHE A 34 -4.71 -0.44 9.37
CA PHE A 34 -5.04 0.73 10.19
C PHE A 34 -5.33 0.38 11.66
N PHE A 35 -6.22 -0.57 11.87
CA PHE A 35 -6.60 -0.97 13.24
C PHE A 35 -5.46 -1.66 13.98
N GLU A 36 -4.61 -2.38 13.25
CA GLU A 36 -3.43 -3.02 13.80
C GLU A 36 -2.43 -1.98 14.31
N TYR A 37 -2.10 -1.00 13.46
CA TYR A 37 -1.23 0.11 13.87
C TYR A 37 -1.78 0.89 15.06
N LEU A 38 -3.09 1.16 15.05
CA LEU A 38 -3.74 1.88 16.14
C LEU A 38 -3.67 1.10 17.47
N SER A 39 -3.81 -0.23 17.41
CA SER A 39 -3.77 -1.09 18.59
C SER A 39 -2.37 -1.26 19.18
N GLU A 40 -1.32 -1.07 18.38
CA GLU A 40 0.08 -1.17 18.80
C GLU A 40 0.67 0.16 19.28
N MET A 41 -0.01 1.27 19.05
CA MET A 41 0.49 2.58 19.49
C MET A 41 0.34 2.74 20.99
N GLU A 42 1.40 3.18 21.66
CA GLU A 42 1.40 3.56 23.08
C GLU A 42 0.38 4.69 23.36
N THR A 43 0.26 5.62 22.41
CA THR A 43 -0.69 6.73 22.49
C THR A 43 -1.53 6.79 21.22
N PRO A 44 -2.68 6.08 21.16
CA PRO A 44 -3.53 6.05 19.96
C PRO A 44 -4.00 7.42 19.45
N ALA A 45 -4.10 8.42 20.36
CA ALA A 45 -4.47 9.79 20.00
C ALA A 45 -3.46 10.46 19.04
N ASP A 46 -2.19 10.05 19.05
CA ASP A 46 -1.14 10.58 18.17
C ASP A 46 -1.21 9.98 16.74
N TYR A 47 -2.06 8.97 16.52
CA TYR A 47 -2.21 8.38 15.20
C TYR A 47 -2.61 9.40 14.13
N LEU A 48 -3.59 10.25 14.43
CA LEU A 48 -4.04 11.28 13.51
C LEU A 48 -2.91 12.25 13.14
N LYS A 49 -2.07 12.61 14.11
CA LYS A 49 -0.90 13.46 13.91
C LYS A 49 0.13 12.80 12.99
N THR A 50 0.38 11.52 13.19
CA THR A 50 1.29 10.73 12.34
C THR A 50 0.77 10.66 10.91
N VAL A 51 -0.52 10.33 10.72
CA VAL A 51 -1.14 10.23 9.39
C VAL A 51 -1.18 11.60 8.70
N SER A 52 -1.49 12.68 9.41
CA SER A 52 -1.52 14.04 8.84
C SER A 52 -0.16 14.51 8.30
N THR A 53 0.93 13.94 8.80
CA THR A 53 2.29 14.24 8.31
C THR A 53 2.71 13.25 7.22
N THR A 54 2.46 11.97 7.43
CA THR A 54 2.95 10.90 6.53
C THR A 54 2.18 10.85 5.21
N ALA A 55 0.84 10.99 5.25
CA ALA A 55 0.02 10.89 4.04
C ALA A 55 0.32 11.98 3.01
N PRO A 56 0.39 13.28 3.36
CA PRO A 56 0.78 14.31 2.40
C PRO A 56 2.19 14.12 1.85
N THR A 57 3.13 13.64 2.68
CA THR A 57 4.52 13.37 2.27
C THR A 57 4.55 12.26 1.23
N LEU A 58 3.84 11.15 1.44
CA LEU A 58 3.75 10.04 0.48
C LEU A 58 3.06 10.48 -0.81
N ILE A 59 1.96 11.22 -0.73
CA ILE A 59 1.26 11.74 -1.90
C ILE A 59 2.18 12.65 -2.73
N ALA A 60 2.89 13.56 -2.07
CA ALA A 60 3.84 14.45 -2.74
C ALA A 60 4.97 13.66 -3.43
N LEU A 61 5.49 12.63 -2.80
CA LEU A 61 6.53 11.77 -3.34
C LEU A 61 6.03 10.97 -4.55
N TYR A 62 4.85 10.35 -4.45
CA TYR A 62 4.25 9.60 -5.56
C TYR A 62 3.90 10.51 -6.73
N TYR A 63 3.26 11.66 -6.46
CA TYR A 63 2.90 12.61 -7.49
C TYR A 63 4.14 13.21 -8.17
N GLY A 64 5.16 13.58 -7.39
CA GLY A 64 6.42 14.12 -7.91
C GLY A 64 7.14 13.11 -8.80
N THR A 65 7.24 11.86 -8.36
CA THR A 65 7.87 10.78 -9.14
C THR A 65 7.09 10.50 -10.42
N ALA A 66 5.77 10.34 -10.32
CA ALA A 66 4.91 10.09 -11.48
C ALA A 66 4.98 11.22 -12.51
N SER A 67 4.90 12.49 -12.05
CA SER A 67 4.99 13.67 -12.90
C SER A 67 6.35 13.76 -13.60
N TYR A 68 7.43 13.48 -12.88
CA TYR A 68 8.78 13.46 -13.45
C TYR A 68 8.91 12.39 -14.54
N VAL A 69 8.49 11.17 -14.25
CA VAL A 69 8.54 10.06 -15.23
C VAL A 69 7.68 10.39 -16.44
N TYR A 70 6.45 10.85 -16.22
CA TYR A 70 5.55 11.21 -17.31
C TYR A 70 6.11 12.37 -18.17
N SER A 71 6.74 13.37 -17.57
CA SER A 71 7.37 14.47 -18.30
C SER A 71 8.52 14.03 -19.20
N LYS A 72 9.18 12.91 -18.87
CA LYS A 72 10.30 12.37 -19.65
C LYS A 72 9.88 11.37 -20.71
N TYR A 73 8.91 10.51 -20.40
CA TYR A 73 8.55 9.35 -21.23
C TYR A 73 7.15 9.47 -21.85
N GLY A 74 6.28 10.35 -21.31
CA GLY A 74 4.90 10.52 -21.79
C GLY A 74 4.12 9.22 -21.75
N THR A 75 3.37 8.95 -22.82
CA THR A 75 2.58 7.70 -22.97
C THR A 75 3.45 6.45 -23.15
N GLY A 76 4.76 6.60 -23.37
CA GLY A 76 5.72 5.50 -23.44
C GLY A 76 6.33 5.11 -22.09
N ALA A 77 5.83 5.66 -20.96
CA ALA A 77 6.29 5.29 -19.64
C ALA A 77 5.97 3.81 -19.38
N PRO A 78 6.96 2.99 -18.97
CA PRO A 78 6.72 1.59 -18.65
C PRO A 78 5.90 1.47 -17.37
N GLY A 79 5.12 0.39 -17.26
CA GLY A 79 4.32 0.09 -16.07
C GLY A 79 5.15 -0.22 -14.82
N PHE A 80 6.43 -0.57 -15.00
CA PHE A 80 7.36 -0.81 -13.92
C PHE A 80 8.57 0.11 -14.03
N LEU A 81 8.78 0.95 -13.03
CA LEU A 81 9.77 2.03 -13.07
C LEU A 81 11.21 1.54 -13.27
N LEU A 82 11.55 0.36 -12.74
CA LEU A 82 12.90 -0.21 -12.86
C LEU A 82 13.22 -0.64 -14.31
N ASP A 83 12.22 -0.77 -15.19
CA ASP A 83 12.45 -1.09 -16.61
C ASP A 83 13.03 0.09 -17.41
N ILE A 84 12.97 1.30 -16.84
CA ILE A 84 13.62 2.50 -17.40
C ILE A 84 15.14 2.40 -17.28
N LEU A 85 15.64 1.71 -16.27
CA LEU A 85 17.06 1.60 -16.02
C LEU A 85 17.72 0.67 -17.05
N PRO A 86 18.92 1.03 -17.57
CA PRO A 86 19.70 0.13 -18.42
C PRO A 86 20.05 -1.15 -17.67
N PHE A 87 20.35 -2.22 -18.42
CA PHE A 87 20.79 -3.50 -17.85
C PHE A 87 22.21 -3.39 -17.31
N ASP A 88 22.36 -2.72 -16.18
CA ASP A 88 23.62 -2.49 -15.49
C ASP A 88 23.50 -2.78 -13.99
N GLY A 89 24.58 -2.50 -13.24
CA GLY A 89 24.62 -2.70 -11.79
C GLY A 89 23.53 -1.96 -11.03
N HIS A 90 23.08 -0.80 -11.52
CA HIS A 90 22.02 -0.01 -10.88
C HIS A 90 20.67 -0.72 -10.95
N ARG A 91 20.34 -1.34 -12.09
CA ARG A 91 19.11 -2.12 -12.24
C ARG A 91 19.12 -3.37 -11.34
N TYR A 92 20.26 -4.07 -11.24
CA TYR A 92 20.36 -5.22 -10.34
C TYR A 92 20.21 -4.80 -8.87
N ALA A 93 20.84 -3.70 -8.47
CA ALA A 93 20.69 -3.15 -7.12
C ALA A 93 19.25 -2.73 -6.84
N GLY A 94 18.60 -2.04 -7.78
CA GLY A 94 17.21 -1.64 -7.68
C GLY A 94 16.26 -2.84 -7.51
N ASN A 95 16.45 -3.87 -8.33
CA ASN A 95 15.67 -5.10 -8.23
C ASN A 95 15.89 -5.84 -6.89
N ALA A 96 17.13 -5.90 -6.40
CA ALA A 96 17.44 -6.51 -5.12
C ALA A 96 16.75 -5.77 -3.96
N LEU A 97 16.80 -4.43 -3.96
CA LEU A 97 16.10 -3.61 -2.97
C LEU A 97 14.58 -3.78 -3.05
N PHE A 98 14.03 -3.90 -4.26
CA PHE A 98 12.61 -4.14 -4.46
C PHE A 98 12.17 -5.50 -3.92
N VAL A 99 12.94 -6.56 -4.20
CA VAL A 99 12.69 -7.90 -3.62
C VAL A 99 12.75 -7.87 -2.10
N PHE A 100 13.76 -7.20 -1.54
CA PHE A 100 13.87 -7.03 -0.09
C PHE A 100 12.64 -6.31 0.49
N HIS A 101 12.20 -5.23 -0.14
CA HIS A 101 10.98 -4.51 0.24
C HIS A 101 9.74 -5.42 0.21
N LEU A 102 9.59 -6.24 -0.83
CA LEU A 102 8.47 -7.18 -0.93
C LEU A 102 8.48 -8.22 0.19
N ILE A 103 9.65 -8.75 0.56
CA ILE A 103 9.79 -9.71 1.67
C ILE A 103 9.35 -9.06 2.99
N VAL A 104 9.84 -7.85 3.29
CA VAL A 104 9.46 -7.12 4.51
C VAL A 104 7.96 -6.84 4.53
N SER A 105 7.39 -6.35 3.44
CA SER A 105 5.95 -6.10 3.32
C SER A 105 5.13 -7.37 3.50
N PHE A 106 5.56 -8.48 2.92
CA PHE A 106 4.91 -9.78 3.07
C PHE A 106 4.89 -10.24 4.53
N VAL A 107 6.01 -10.11 5.25
CA VAL A 107 6.09 -10.48 6.68
C VAL A 107 5.14 -9.63 7.52
N ILE A 108 5.12 -8.31 7.32
CA ILE A 108 4.26 -7.39 8.06
C ILE A 108 2.78 -7.70 7.80
N LEU A 109 2.38 -7.86 6.54
CA LEU A 109 0.98 -8.17 6.19
C LEU A 109 0.53 -9.51 6.73
N ASN A 110 1.40 -10.54 6.68
CA ASN A 110 1.07 -11.84 7.27
C ASN A 110 0.96 -11.78 8.80
N ALA A 111 1.81 -11.02 9.48
CA ALA A 111 1.71 -10.82 10.91
C ALA A 111 0.37 -10.17 11.29
N ALA A 112 -0.04 -9.12 10.59
CA ALA A 112 -1.32 -8.45 10.80
C ALA A 112 -2.52 -9.39 10.57
N LEU A 113 -2.49 -10.18 9.49
CA LEU A 113 -3.52 -11.17 9.19
C LEU A 113 -3.62 -12.25 10.27
N LEU A 114 -2.49 -12.82 10.69
CA LEU A 114 -2.46 -13.86 11.72
C LEU A 114 -3.02 -13.36 13.05
N ARG A 115 -2.69 -12.14 13.45
CA ARG A 115 -3.26 -11.53 14.67
C ARG A 115 -4.77 -11.37 14.55
N GLY A 116 -5.27 -10.89 13.42
CA GLY A 116 -6.70 -10.76 13.17
C GLY A 116 -7.44 -12.09 13.33
N PHE A 117 -6.89 -13.19 12.82
CA PHE A 117 -7.47 -14.52 12.97
C PHE A 117 -7.43 -15.01 14.42
N VAL A 118 -6.29 -14.88 15.09
CA VAL A 118 -6.13 -15.31 16.49
C VAL A 118 -7.08 -14.55 17.42
N THR A 119 -7.17 -13.23 17.25
CA THR A 119 -8.08 -12.40 18.06
C THR A 119 -9.54 -12.80 17.87
N ARG A 120 -9.93 -13.11 16.63
CA ARG A 120 -11.29 -13.56 16.31
C ARG A 120 -11.61 -14.90 16.97
N ASP A 121 -10.70 -15.88 16.91
CA ASP A 121 -10.91 -17.20 17.53
C ASP A 121 -11.06 -17.10 19.06
N VAL A 122 -10.23 -16.26 19.70
CA VAL A 122 -10.33 -16.02 21.15
C VAL A 122 -11.66 -15.34 21.51
N THR A 123 -12.12 -14.38 20.67
CA THR A 123 -13.40 -13.70 20.91
C THR A 123 -14.57 -14.65 20.74
N ASP A 124 -14.60 -15.48 19.72
CA ASP A 124 -15.66 -16.46 19.48
C ASP A 124 -15.74 -17.48 20.64
N LYS A 125 -14.61 -17.96 21.14
CA LYS A 125 -14.57 -18.84 22.31
C LYS A 125 -15.09 -18.16 23.58
N SER A 126 -14.79 -16.88 23.75
CA SER A 126 -15.29 -16.13 24.92
C SER A 126 -16.82 -15.90 24.86
N TRP A 127 -17.37 -15.69 23.67
CA TRP A 127 -18.81 -15.56 23.47
C TRP A 127 -19.56 -16.88 23.71
N SER A 128 -19.03 -18.00 23.21
CA SER A 128 -19.62 -19.33 23.45
C SER A 128 -19.63 -19.68 24.93
N ALA A 129 -18.52 -19.44 25.65
CA ALA A 129 -18.44 -19.65 27.10
C ALA A 129 -19.43 -18.79 27.90
N ARG A 130 -19.63 -17.52 27.49
CA ARG A 130 -20.63 -16.64 28.13
C ARG A 130 -22.06 -17.08 27.84
N ALA A 131 -22.33 -17.58 26.64
CA ALA A 131 -23.63 -18.11 26.28
C ALA A 131 -23.98 -19.35 27.10
N GLU A 132 -23.02 -20.26 27.31
CA GLU A 132 -23.20 -21.44 28.16
C GLU A 132 -23.48 -21.04 29.62
N LEU A 133 -22.72 -20.07 30.19
CA LEU A 133 -22.94 -19.58 31.55
C LEU A 133 -24.32 -18.90 31.69
N SER A 134 -24.83 -18.22 30.68
CA SER A 134 -26.13 -17.60 30.70
C SER A 134 -27.30 -18.61 30.70
N LEU A 135 -27.08 -19.79 30.10
CA LEU A 135 -28.07 -20.87 30.04
C LEU A 135 -28.14 -21.68 31.36
N ILE A 136 -27.08 -21.64 32.16
CA ILE A 136 -27.05 -22.35 33.48
C ILE A 136 -27.75 -21.52 34.58
N HIS A 137 -27.97 -20.22 34.34
CA HIS A 137 -28.59 -19.32 35.33
C HIS A 137 -30.11 -19.09 35.09
N ILE A 138 -30.76 -19.85 34.20
CA ILE A 138 -32.20 -19.94 34.05
C ILE A 138 -32.70 -21.25 34.64
#